data_d5ae2db6eb1bb2e5356ff6f32446a327
#
_entry.id   d5ae2db6eb1bb2e5356ff6f32446a327
#
_cell.length_a   1.000
_cell.length_b   1.000
_cell.length_c   1.000
_cell.angle_alpha   90.00
_cell.angle_beta   90.00
_cell.angle_gamma   90.00
#
_symmetry.space_group_name_H-M   'P 1'
#
loop_
_entity.id
_entity.type
_entity.pdbx_description
1 polymer ?
#
loop_
_entity_poly.entity_id
_entity_poly.type
_entity_poly.pdbx_seq_one_letter_code
_entity_poly.pdbx_strand_id
1 'polypeptide(L)'
;MKRIFSAGRGLAFIVFMTVFLFTGCGQSAEPKSEVKNPTLHDAAVKMVADMSLEEKIGQMLLIGIDGTEIDEGALSMLRDYHVGGVILFDRNMNNKYQVTGLNANLQRLNKEYNKLIELAQVNN
;
A
#
# COMPACT_ATOMS: atom_id res chain seq x y z
N MET A 1 -29.17 -47.37 59.79
CA MET A 1 -28.81 -47.17 58.32
C MET A 1 -28.26 -45.80 58.17
N LYS A 2 -26.92 -45.63 58.04
CA LYS A 2 -26.21 -44.38 57.93
C LYS A 2 -26.10 -44.01 56.48
N ARG A 3 -26.69 -42.89 56.05
CA ARG A 3 -26.44 -42.28 54.76
C ARG A 3 -25.24 -41.34 54.94
N ILE A 4 -24.10 -41.79 54.42
CA ILE A 4 -22.91 -40.95 54.29
C ILE A 4 -23.08 -40.14 53.00
N PHE A 5 -23.41 -38.89 53.15
CA PHE A 5 -23.51 -37.94 52.06
C PHE A 5 -22.10 -37.59 51.57
N SER A 6 -21.78 -38.01 50.36
CA SER A 6 -20.49 -37.76 49.73
C SER A 6 -20.39 -36.27 49.33
N ALA A 7 -20.02 -35.43 50.29
CA ALA A 7 -19.81 -33.99 50.07
C ALA A 7 -18.53 -33.63 49.31
N GLY A 8 -17.69 -34.63 49.01
CA GLY A 8 -16.38 -34.37 48.41
C GLY A 8 -16.37 -34.20 46.87
N ARG A 9 -17.43 -34.71 46.19
CA ARG A 9 -17.44 -34.72 44.73
C ARG A 9 -17.97 -33.41 44.11
N GLY A 10 -18.81 -32.67 44.85
CA GLY A 10 -19.34 -31.41 44.40
C GLY A 10 -18.33 -30.24 44.51
N LEU A 11 -17.52 -30.27 45.56
CA LEU A 11 -16.53 -29.22 45.80
C LEU A 11 -15.38 -29.28 44.76
N ALA A 12 -14.96 -30.48 44.37
CA ALA A 12 -13.94 -30.68 43.33
C ALA A 12 -14.42 -30.19 41.95
N PHE A 13 -15.71 -30.37 41.64
CA PHE A 13 -16.28 -29.87 40.37
C PHE A 13 -16.41 -28.35 40.32
N ILE A 14 -16.75 -27.71 41.44
CA ILE A 14 -16.86 -26.25 41.51
C ILE A 14 -15.49 -25.60 41.40
N VAL A 15 -14.47 -26.15 42.05
CA VAL A 15 -13.09 -25.65 41.93
C VAL A 15 -12.53 -25.85 40.53
N PHE A 16 -12.87 -26.94 39.86
CA PHE A 16 -12.41 -27.17 38.47
C PHE A 16 -13.10 -26.24 37.48
N MET A 17 -14.37 -25.91 37.72
CA MET A 17 -15.12 -24.99 36.83
C MET A 17 -14.71 -23.53 37.05
N THR A 18 -14.32 -23.12 38.26
CA THR A 18 -13.83 -21.74 38.52
C THR A 18 -12.44 -21.52 37.96
N VAL A 19 -11.56 -22.53 37.95
CA VAL A 19 -10.23 -22.43 37.31
C VAL A 19 -10.34 -22.29 35.79
N PHE A 20 -11.37 -22.89 35.16
CA PHE A 20 -11.58 -22.82 33.71
C PHE A 20 -12.12 -21.46 33.25
N LEU A 21 -12.75 -20.68 34.14
CA LEU A 21 -13.27 -19.36 33.82
C LEU A 21 -12.20 -18.25 33.87
N PHE A 22 -11.03 -18.53 34.48
CA PHE A 22 -9.94 -17.56 34.56
C PHE A 22 -8.83 -17.75 33.52
N THR A 23 -8.87 -18.82 32.70
CA THR A 23 -7.94 -19.04 31.61
C THR A 23 -8.46 -18.53 30.26
N GLY A 24 -9.55 -17.77 30.25
CA GLY A 24 -10.11 -17.14 29.08
C GLY A 24 -9.57 -15.72 28.88
N CYS A 25 -8.87 -15.49 27.79
CA CYS A 25 -8.48 -14.19 27.21
C CYS A 25 -7.38 -13.39 27.93
N GLY A 26 -6.19 -13.95 27.91
CA GLY A 26 -4.96 -13.17 27.90
C GLY A 26 -4.16 -13.44 26.62
N GLN A 27 -4.82 -13.48 25.45
CA GLN A 27 -4.11 -13.28 24.21
C GLN A 27 -3.88 -11.78 24.08
N SER A 28 -2.80 -11.31 24.68
CA SER A 28 -2.12 -10.14 24.15
C SER A 28 -1.88 -10.48 22.69
N ALA A 29 -2.62 -9.83 21.80
CA ALA A 29 -2.22 -9.72 20.42
C ALA A 29 -0.84 -9.06 20.50
N GLU A 30 0.22 -9.86 20.44
CA GLU A 30 1.52 -9.34 20.05
C GLU A 30 1.24 -8.54 18.78
N PRO A 31 1.67 -7.27 18.70
CA PRO A 31 1.58 -6.54 17.46
C PRO A 31 2.33 -7.45 16.49
N LYS A 32 1.56 -8.03 15.53
CA LYS A 32 2.12 -8.75 14.40
C LYS A 32 3.18 -7.80 13.90
N SER A 33 4.44 -8.09 14.15
CA SER A 33 5.54 -7.32 13.58
C SER A 33 5.28 -7.39 12.09
N GLU A 34 4.78 -6.28 11.55
CA GLU A 34 4.74 -6.05 10.12
C GLU A 34 6.15 -6.41 9.69
N VAL A 35 6.31 -7.50 8.97
CA VAL A 35 7.56 -7.84 8.31
C VAL A 35 7.70 -6.75 7.27
N LYS A 36 8.16 -5.57 7.71
CA LYS A 36 8.63 -4.51 6.83
C LYS A 36 9.70 -5.19 6.01
N ASN A 37 9.38 -5.40 4.74
CA ASN A 37 10.42 -5.82 3.81
C ASN A 37 11.46 -4.68 3.82
N PRO A 38 12.58 -4.81 4.55
CA PRO A 38 13.51 -3.70 4.74
C PRO A 38 14.02 -3.16 3.42
N THR A 39 14.07 -4.02 2.41
CA THR A 39 14.55 -3.66 1.07
C THR A 39 13.62 -2.69 0.33
N LEU A 40 12.29 -2.82 0.46
CA LEU A 40 11.34 -1.88 -0.18
C LEU A 40 11.35 -0.51 0.49
N HIS A 41 11.43 -0.48 1.82
CA HIS A 41 11.52 0.76 2.57
C HIS A 41 12.82 1.50 2.24
N ASP A 42 13.94 0.80 2.29
CA ASP A 42 15.26 1.40 2.02
C ASP A 42 15.34 1.91 0.57
N ALA A 43 14.80 1.16 -0.39
CA ALA A 43 14.72 1.59 -1.79
C ALA A 43 13.87 2.86 -1.95
N ALA A 44 12.71 2.94 -1.30
CA ALA A 44 11.84 4.13 -1.36
C ALA A 44 12.52 5.36 -0.72
N VAL A 45 13.17 5.20 0.43
CA VAL A 45 13.93 6.27 1.08
C VAL A 45 15.05 6.76 0.18
N LYS A 46 15.79 5.84 -0.43
CA LYS A 46 16.86 6.21 -1.37
C LYS A 46 16.32 6.95 -2.58
N MET A 47 15.26 6.46 -3.21
CA MET A 47 14.64 7.14 -4.37
C MET A 47 14.25 8.58 -4.03
N VAL A 48 13.59 8.80 -2.90
CA VAL A 48 13.19 10.15 -2.47
C VAL A 48 14.41 11.02 -2.13
N ALA A 49 15.47 10.44 -1.55
CA ALA A 49 16.69 11.18 -1.23
C ALA A 49 17.38 11.68 -2.50
N ASP A 50 17.40 10.87 -3.55
CA ASP A 50 18.08 11.14 -4.82
C ASP A 50 17.27 12.11 -5.73
N MET A 51 15.98 12.35 -5.48
CA MET A 51 15.14 13.29 -6.22
C MET A 51 15.57 14.74 -5.97
N SER A 52 15.54 15.56 -7.03
CA SER A 52 15.61 17.01 -6.92
C SER A 52 14.39 17.60 -6.20
N LEU A 53 14.44 18.88 -5.87
CA LEU A 53 13.27 19.56 -5.28
C LEU A 53 12.11 19.62 -6.28
N GLU A 54 12.41 19.89 -7.55
CA GLU A 54 11.43 19.96 -8.63
C GLU A 54 10.73 18.62 -8.83
N GLU A 55 11.48 17.53 -8.86
CA GLU A 55 10.92 16.17 -8.94
C GLU A 55 10.04 15.84 -7.72
N LYS A 56 10.48 16.18 -6.52
CA LYS A 56 9.66 16.00 -5.30
C LYS A 56 8.35 16.76 -5.37
N ILE A 57 8.38 18.01 -5.87
CA ILE A 57 7.16 18.81 -6.06
C ILE A 57 6.29 18.17 -7.12
N GLY A 58 6.85 17.76 -8.26
CA GLY A 58 6.12 17.08 -9.33
C GLY A 58 5.40 15.83 -8.84
N GLN A 59 6.05 15.01 -8.05
CA GLN A 59 5.45 13.79 -7.47
C GLN A 59 4.26 14.07 -6.54
N MET A 60 4.10 15.29 -6.03
CA MET A 60 2.95 15.69 -5.22
C MET A 60 1.77 16.18 -6.07
N LEU A 61 1.95 16.38 -7.37
CA LEU A 61 0.93 16.90 -8.28
C LEU A 61 0.15 15.78 -8.96
N LEU A 62 -1.16 16.01 -9.05
CA LEU A 62 -2.08 15.23 -9.89
C LEU A 62 -2.59 16.16 -10.98
N ILE A 63 -2.45 15.77 -12.24
CA ILE A 63 -2.90 16.56 -13.38
C ILE A 63 -4.07 15.89 -14.10
N GLY A 64 -4.94 16.71 -14.71
CA GLY A 64 -5.87 16.26 -15.75
C GLY A 64 -5.23 16.39 -17.12
N ILE A 65 -5.67 15.58 -18.06
CA ILE A 65 -5.31 15.70 -19.47
C ILE A 65 -6.52 16.09 -20.29
N ASP A 66 -6.29 16.65 -21.45
CA ASP A 66 -7.33 16.96 -22.43
C ASP A 66 -7.45 15.81 -23.44
N GLY A 67 -8.69 15.56 -23.90
CA GLY A 67 -8.93 14.52 -24.90
C GLY A 67 -8.79 13.08 -24.41
N THR A 68 -8.76 12.16 -25.35
CA THR A 68 -8.81 10.71 -25.11
C THR A 68 -7.47 10.00 -25.34
N GLU A 69 -6.44 10.77 -25.68
CA GLU A 69 -5.08 10.31 -25.94
C GLU A 69 -4.07 11.25 -25.26
N ILE A 70 -2.84 10.80 -25.15
CA ILE A 70 -1.75 11.62 -24.60
C ILE A 70 -1.22 12.50 -25.71
N ASP A 71 -1.49 13.78 -25.62
CA ASP A 71 -0.94 14.80 -26.54
C ASP A 71 0.44 15.30 -26.07
N GLU A 72 1.05 16.17 -26.87
CA GLU A 72 2.37 16.74 -26.56
C GLU A 72 2.37 17.57 -25.27
N GLY A 73 1.25 18.25 -24.94
CA GLY A 73 1.11 18.99 -23.70
C GLY A 73 1.13 18.05 -22.47
N ALA A 74 0.33 16.99 -22.52
CA ALA A 74 0.30 15.97 -21.48
C ALA A 74 1.65 15.25 -21.36
N LEU A 75 2.28 14.95 -22.50
CA LEU A 75 3.60 14.31 -22.54
C LEU A 75 4.67 15.20 -21.89
N SER A 76 4.68 16.51 -22.19
CA SER A 76 5.60 17.48 -21.57
C SER A 76 5.38 17.55 -20.06
N MET A 77 4.12 17.63 -19.59
CA MET A 77 3.81 17.65 -18.16
C MET A 77 4.31 16.40 -17.43
N LEU A 78 4.11 15.24 -18.03
CA LEU A 78 4.61 13.98 -17.48
C LEU A 78 6.13 13.93 -17.46
N ARG A 79 6.77 14.38 -18.55
CA ARG A 79 8.21 14.28 -18.75
C ARG A 79 9.00 15.33 -17.99
N ASP A 80 8.60 16.58 -18.08
CA ASP A 80 9.41 17.70 -17.64
C ASP A 80 9.15 18.08 -16.18
N TYR A 81 7.94 17.76 -15.67
CA TYR A 81 7.55 18.06 -14.30
C TYR A 81 7.42 16.82 -13.41
N HIS A 82 7.62 15.62 -13.95
CA HIS A 82 7.61 14.37 -13.18
C HIS A 82 6.38 14.19 -12.27
N VAL A 83 5.19 14.53 -12.80
CA VAL A 83 3.95 14.53 -12.02
C VAL A 83 3.63 13.15 -11.43
N GLY A 84 3.11 13.14 -10.20
CA GLY A 84 2.85 11.93 -9.44
C GLY A 84 1.66 11.11 -9.94
N GLY A 85 0.76 11.73 -10.72
CA GLY A 85 -0.37 10.99 -11.29
C GLY A 85 -1.21 11.79 -12.27
N VAL A 86 -2.07 11.05 -12.97
CA VAL A 86 -3.04 11.60 -13.92
C VAL A 86 -4.44 11.23 -13.48
N ILE A 87 -5.33 12.22 -13.47
CA ILE A 87 -6.75 12.03 -13.24
C ILE A 87 -7.47 12.02 -14.58
N LEU A 88 -8.23 10.97 -14.84
CA LEU A 88 -9.11 10.86 -16.00
C LEU A 88 -10.52 11.26 -15.63
N PHE A 89 -11.12 12.12 -16.45
CA PHE A 89 -12.50 12.56 -16.34
C PHE A 89 -13.35 11.92 -17.45
N ASP A 90 -14.64 12.12 -17.44
CA ASP A 90 -15.58 11.63 -18.45
C ASP A 90 -15.19 12.03 -19.88
N ARG A 91 -14.67 13.25 -20.06
CA ARG A 91 -14.16 13.74 -21.35
C ARG A 91 -12.98 12.94 -21.92
N ASN A 92 -12.30 12.18 -21.07
CA ASN A 92 -11.18 11.32 -21.46
C ASN A 92 -11.61 9.88 -21.80
N MET A 93 -12.91 9.58 -21.70
CA MET A 93 -13.43 8.22 -21.77
C MET A 93 -14.48 8.08 -22.87
N ASN A 94 -14.14 7.42 -23.97
CA ASN A 94 -15.10 7.07 -25.02
C ASN A 94 -15.69 5.67 -24.82
N ASN A 95 -14.84 4.70 -24.52
CA ASN A 95 -15.20 3.32 -24.27
C ASN A 95 -14.09 2.58 -23.52
N LYS A 96 -14.42 1.39 -23.03
CA LYS A 96 -13.47 0.59 -22.21
C LYS A 96 -12.14 0.27 -22.91
N TYR A 97 -12.14 0.05 -24.21
CA TYR A 97 -10.93 -0.31 -24.97
C TYR A 97 -9.99 0.88 -25.10
N GLN A 98 -10.55 2.05 -25.42
CA GLN A 98 -9.80 3.30 -25.50
C GLN A 98 -9.18 3.64 -24.12
N VAL A 99 -9.94 3.58 -23.03
CA VAL A 99 -9.43 3.86 -21.66
C VAL A 99 -8.34 2.85 -21.27
N THR A 100 -8.50 1.59 -21.62
CA THR A 100 -7.46 0.58 -21.38
C THR A 100 -6.18 0.92 -22.12
N GLY A 101 -6.28 1.34 -23.39
CA GLY A 101 -5.15 1.78 -24.19
C GLY A 101 -4.46 3.03 -23.62
N LEU A 102 -5.25 4.03 -23.22
CA LEU A 102 -4.75 5.26 -22.60
C LEU A 102 -3.97 4.93 -21.32
N ASN A 103 -4.54 4.12 -20.43
CA ASN A 103 -3.88 3.71 -19.20
C ASN A 103 -2.59 2.91 -19.46
N ALA A 104 -2.60 2.02 -20.45
CA ALA A 104 -1.40 1.26 -20.82
C ALA A 104 -0.27 2.19 -21.32
N ASN A 105 -0.60 3.22 -22.11
CA ASN A 105 0.36 4.21 -22.58
C ASN A 105 0.92 5.06 -21.41
N LEU A 106 0.07 5.52 -20.49
CA LEU A 106 0.52 6.25 -19.30
C LEU A 106 1.49 5.40 -18.44
N GLN A 107 1.17 4.12 -18.24
CA GLN A 107 2.04 3.21 -17.50
C GLN A 107 3.36 2.92 -18.23
N ARG A 108 3.36 2.84 -19.56
CA ARG A 108 4.58 2.68 -20.35
C ARG A 108 5.48 3.88 -20.22
N LEU A 109 4.95 5.09 -20.35
CA LEU A 109 5.69 6.32 -20.17
C LEU A 109 6.31 6.41 -18.77
N ASN A 110 5.56 6.11 -17.74
CA ASN A 110 6.07 6.10 -16.37
C ASN A 110 7.25 5.13 -16.19
N LYS A 111 7.20 3.95 -16.79
CA LYS A 111 8.31 2.99 -16.75
C LYS A 111 9.54 3.48 -17.50
N GLU A 112 9.36 4.08 -18.66
CA GLU A 112 10.46 4.66 -19.46
C GLU A 112 11.15 5.78 -18.68
N TYR A 113 10.40 6.60 -18.00
CA TYR A 113 10.90 7.65 -17.13
C TYR A 113 11.75 7.14 -15.99
N ASN A 114 11.20 6.22 -15.19
CA ASN A 114 11.92 5.65 -14.05
C ASN A 114 13.21 4.96 -14.51
N LYS A 115 13.23 4.35 -15.68
CA LYS A 115 14.43 3.75 -16.25
C LYS A 115 15.49 4.80 -16.65
N LEU A 116 15.08 5.95 -17.17
CA LEU A 116 16.02 7.03 -17.52
C LEU A 116 16.64 7.67 -16.28
N ILE A 117 15.88 7.85 -15.21
CA ILE A 117 16.37 8.33 -13.92
C ILE A 117 17.40 7.35 -13.35
N GLU A 118 17.10 6.06 -13.36
CA GLU A 118 18.01 5.01 -12.89
C GLU A 118 19.34 5.01 -13.67
N LEU A 119 19.28 5.12 -14.99
CA LEU A 119 20.48 5.19 -15.85
C LEU A 119 21.29 6.48 -15.63
N ALA A 120 20.64 7.61 -15.38
CA ALA A 120 21.33 8.86 -15.10
C ALA A 120 22.08 8.82 -13.76
N GLN A 121 21.54 8.13 -12.76
CA GLN A 121 22.18 7.97 -11.44
C GLN A 121 23.37 7.01 -11.45
N VAL A 122 23.42 6.06 -12.37
CA VAL A 122 24.55 5.10 -12.50
C VAL A 122 25.77 5.74 -13.16
N ASN A 123 25.58 6.84 -13.93
CA ASN A 123 26.64 7.49 -14.71
C ASN A 123 27.21 8.76 -14.01
N ASN A 124 26.81 9.06 -12.78
CA ASN A 124 27.35 10.11 -11.92
C ASN A 124 28.10 9.50 -10.74
#